data_984aaf6053031f9bed2d8a67330d3c19
#
_entry.id   984aaf6053031f9bed2d8a67330d3c19
#
_cell.length_a   1.000
_cell.length_b   1.000
_cell.length_c   1.000
_cell.angle_alpha   90.00
_cell.angle_beta   90.00
_cell.angle_gamma   90.00
#
_symmetry.space_group_name_H-M   'P 1'
#
loop_
_entity.id
_entity.type
_entity.pdbx_description
1 polymer ?
#
loop_
_entity_poly.entity_id
_entity_poly.type
_entity_poly.pdbx_seq_one_letter_code
_entity_poly.pdbx_strand_id
1 'polypeptide(L)'
;IDGKDKSIGIVACGISYNYLMENFRDSECPYPVLKISQYPMPEKLLNKLYDECETILVLEEGQPLYERLIKGLLNKGKQVKGRLDGSIPRTGELSPNLVGKALGMNVKEGFPVPELLAPRPPKLCDGCPHIDSYTALNEAMKSYGEYKVFADIGCYTLGALPPLKAIYTTVDMGASITMAKGAAEADLRPTVAVIGDSTFTHSGMTGLLDCVVDNVPVTVMILDNGITGMTGSQKSSATGRIESICQGIGVDPEHIRVINPLPSKLEENIKVIQEELEYQGVSVIIPRRECIVWANKKRKMAKKAK
;
A
#
# COMPACT_ATOMS: atom_id res chain seq x y z
N ILE A 1 21.47 18.55 18.06
CA ILE A 1 22.74 18.23 18.76
C ILE A 1 23.82 19.08 18.11
N ASP A 2 24.61 19.76 18.93
CA ASP A 2 25.78 20.53 18.49
C ASP A 2 27.01 19.63 18.56
N GLY A 3 27.36 19.00 17.45
CA GLY A 3 28.56 18.16 17.33
C GLY A 3 29.81 19.00 17.02
N LYS A 4 30.98 18.54 17.46
CA LYS A 4 32.27 19.23 17.23
C LYS A 4 32.87 18.89 15.86
N ASP A 5 32.61 17.70 15.35
CA ASP A 5 33.09 17.25 14.05
C ASP A 5 32.13 17.73 12.95
N LYS A 6 32.58 18.71 12.18
CA LYS A 6 31.81 19.33 11.10
C LYS A 6 32.02 18.68 9.73
N SER A 7 32.74 17.56 9.66
CA SER A 7 32.93 16.83 8.41
C SER A 7 31.60 16.28 7.86
N ILE A 8 30.67 15.94 8.77
CA ILE A 8 29.35 15.43 8.41
C ILE A 8 28.28 16.11 9.27
N GLY A 9 27.30 16.76 8.64
CA GLY A 9 26.06 17.16 9.28
C GLY A 9 24.98 16.11 9.04
N ILE A 10 24.26 15.67 10.08
CA ILE A 10 23.30 14.58 9.97
C ILE A 10 21.87 15.12 10.07
N VAL A 11 21.04 14.82 9.07
CA VAL A 11 19.58 15.02 9.11
C VAL A 11 18.93 13.65 9.39
N ALA A 12 18.35 13.47 10.56
CA ALA A 12 17.75 12.21 10.98
C ALA A 12 16.24 12.34 11.13
N CYS A 13 15.47 11.66 10.26
CA CYS A 13 14.03 11.74 10.17
C CYS A 13 13.36 10.61 10.98
N GLY A 14 12.47 11.00 11.89
CA GLY A 14 11.66 10.06 12.68
C GLY A 14 12.51 9.03 13.45
N ILE A 15 12.23 7.75 13.25
CA ILE A 15 12.91 6.63 13.92
C ILE A 15 14.41 6.54 13.58
N SER A 16 14.82 7.06 12.43
CA SER A 16 16.24 7.02 12.01
C SER A 16 17.16 7.73 13.00
N TYR A 17 16.62 8.71 13.76
CA TYR A 17 17.35 9.31 14.87
C TYR A 17 17.71 8.28 15.95
N ASN A 18 16.84 7.36 16.29
CA ASN A 18 17.12 6.33 17.29
C ASN A 18 18.18 5.36 16.78
N TYR A 19 18.10 4.96 15.50
CA TYR A 19 19.13 4.13 14.88
C TYR A 19 20.51 4.79 14.86
N LEU A 20 20.56 6.12 14.67
CA LEU A 20 21.80 6.88 14.81
C LEU A 20 22.33 6.82 16.25
N MET A 21 21.48 7.14 17.22
CA MET A 21 21.88 7.24 18.62
C MET A 21 22.28 5.88 19.22
N GLU A 22 21.77 4.78 18.70
CA GLU A 22 22.20 3.45 19.11
C GLU A 22 23.67 3.16 18.82
N ASN A 23 24.26 3.81 17.82
CA ASN A 23 25.70 3.69 17.54
C ASN A 23 26.58 4.47 18.54
N PHE A 24 25.98 5.35 19.36
CA PHE A 24 26.67 6.19 20.33
C PHE A 24 26.18 5.98 21.77
N ARG A 25 25.77 4.72 22.12
CA ARG A 25 25.25 4.40 23.47
C ARG A 25 26.25 4.68 24.58
N ASP A 26 27.54 4.40 24.32
CA ASP A 26 28.62 4.51 25.29
C ASP A 26 29.50 5.74 25.05
N SER A 27 29.11 6.64 24.15
CA SER A 27 29.83 7.86 23.78
C SER A 27 28.91 8.96 23.31
N GLU A 28 29.41 10.19 23.27
CA GLU A 28 28.67 11.28 22.61
C GLU A 28 28.80 11.19 21.09
N CYS A 29 27.72 11.51 20.38
CA CYS A 29 27.75 11.67 18.92
C CYS A 29 28.62 12.88 18.56
N PRO A 30 29.72 12.70 17.81
CA PRO A 30 30.62 13.81 17.51
C PRO A 30 30.08 14.79 16.49
N TYR A 31 29.07 14.38 15.70
CA TYR A 31 28.53 15.12 14.56
C TYR A 31 27.39 16.04 14.97
N PRO A 32 27.20 17.17 14.29
CA PRO A 32 25.95 17.94 14.38
C PRO A 32 24.78 17.12 13.85
N VAL A 33 23.68 17.06 14.61
CA VAL A 33 22.49 16.27 14.25
C VAL A 33 21.24 17.14 14.31
N LEU A 34 20.53 17.24 13.19
CA LEU A 34 19.19 17.79 13.11
C LEU A 34 18.17 16.65 13.10
N LYS A 35 17.44 16.50 14.21
CA LYS A 35 16.31 15.56 14.28
C LYS A 35 15.07 16.21 13.68
N ILE A 36 14.44 15.52 12.70
CA ILE A 36 13.17 15.92 12.11
C ILE A 36 12.06 15.03 12.64
N SER A 37 11.07 15.62 13.31
CA SER A 37 9.94 14.87 13.92
C SER A 37 8.58 15.37 13.46
N GLN A 38 8.53 16.48 12.72
CA GLN A 38 7.27 17.09 12.25
C GLN A 38 7.50 17.96 11.02
N TYR A 39 6.45 18.31 10.33
CA TYR A 39 6.38 19.31 9.27
C TYR A 39 5.84 20.64 9.82
N PRO A 40 6.14 21.77 9.15
CA PRO A 40 6.97 21.92 7.96
C PRO A 40 8.47 21.75 8.25
N MET A 41 9.29 21.66 7.17
CA MET A 41 10.74 21.56 7.28
C MET A 41 11.33 22.75 8.04
N PRO A 42 12.23 22.54 9.03
CA PRO A 42 12.85 23.61 9.80
C PRO A 42 14.00 24.28 9.03
N GLU A 43 13.67 25.10 8.03
CA GLU A 43 14.62 25.68 7.08
C GLU A 43 15.80 26.38 7.73
N LYS A 44 15.57 27.16 8.80
CA LYS A 44 16.65 27.87 9.49
C LYS A 44 17.69 26.95 10.11
N LEU A 45 17.23 25.86 10.74
CA LEU A 45 18.12 24.88 11.34
C LEU A 45 18.82 24.04 10.28
N LEU A 46 18.11 23.73 9.21
CA LEU A 46 18.68 22.99 8.09
C LEU A 46 19.76 23.80 7.37
N ASN A 47 19.50 25.08 7.10
CA ASN A 47 20.50 25.99 6.51
C ASN A 47 21.72 26.12 7.42
N LYS A 48 21.54 26.32 8.74
CA LYS A 48 22.63 26.32 9.68
C LYS A 48 23.50 25.06 9.59
N LEU A 49 22.85 23.89 9.63
CA LEU A 49 23.57 22.60 9.51
C LEU A 49 24.29 22.48 8.18
N TYR A 50 23.64 22.89 7.09
CA TYR A 50 24.20 22.84 5.75
C TYR A 50 25.41 23.76 5.61
N ASP A 51 25.37 24.95 6.16
CA ASP A 51 26.43 25.94 6.05
C ASP A 51 27.66 25.54 6.90
N GLU A 52 27.43 24.99 8.10
CA GLU A 52 28.47 24.64 9.05
C GLU A 52 29.23 23.33 8.74
N CYS A 53 28.65 22.43 7.95
CA CYS A 53 29.21 21.10 7.73
C CYS A 53 29.72 20.90 6.29
N GLU A 54 30.72 20.06 6.10
CA GLU A 54 31.31 19.78 4.78
C GLU A 54 30.39 18.91 3.91
N THR A 55 29.81 17.87 4.50
CA THR A 55 28.91 16.91 3.86
C THR A 55 27.64 16.76 4.66
N ILE A 56 26.52 16.50 4.01
CA ILE A 56 25.24 16.23 4.66
C ILE A 56 24.87 14.75 4.45
N LEU A 57 24.63 14.04 5.56
CA LEU A 57 24.08 12.68 5.55
C LEU A 57 22.60 12.72 5.94
N VAL A 58 21.73 12.25 5.07
CA VAL A 58 20.29 12.19 5.31
C VAL A 58 19.86 10.77 5.63
N LEU A 59 19.34 10.58 6.83
CA LEU A 59 18.82 9.31 7.33
C LEU A 59 17.29 9.34 7.29
N GLU A 60 16.72 8.68 6.29
CA GLU A 60 15.27 8.58 6.06
C GLU A 60 14.86 7.13 5.84
N GLU A 61 13.74 6.73 6.41
CA GLU A 61 13.06 5.49 6.04
C GLU A 61 12.01 5.75 4.94
N GLY A 62 11.85 4.77 4.04
CA GLY A 62 10.93 4.90 2.92
C GLY A 62 11.49 5.73 1.78
N GLN A 63 10.77 6.78 1.38
CA GLN A 63 11.16 7.62 0.24
C GLN A 63 12.12 8.73 0.66
N PRO A 64 13.15 9.02 -0.15
CA PRO A 64 14.14 10.05 0.15
C PRO A 64 13.58 11.46 -0.13
N LEU A 65 12.74 11.98 0.78
CA LEU A 65 12.11 13.28 0.65
C LEU A 65 13.07 14.42 0.97
N TYR A 66 13.65 14.38 2.18
CA TYR A 66 14.58 15.43 2.63
C TYR A 66 15.85 15.45 1.80
N GLU A 67 16.37 14.28 1.45
CA GLU A 67 17.54 14.19 0.56
C GLU A 67 17.27 14.88 -0.78
N ARG A 68 16.11 14.66 -1.41
CA ARG A 68 15.72 15.32 -2.65
C ARG A 68 15.57 16.84 -2.49
N LEU A 69 14.95 17.28 -1.41
CA LEU A 69 14.76 18.72 -1.14
C LEU A 69 16.09 19.42 -0.93
N ILE A 70 17.04 18.83 -0.19
CA ILE A 70 18.36 19.39 0.07
C ILE A 70 19.23 19.38 -1.18
N LYS A 71 19.26 18.29 -1.93
CA LYS A 71 20.00 18.18 -3.21
C LYS A 71 19.49 19.19 -4.25
N GLY A 72 18.19 19.41 -4.25
CA GLY A 72 17.52 20.18 -5.28
C GLY A 72 17.59 19.51 -6.68
N LEU A 73 17.03 20.20 -7.67
CA LEU A 73 16.91 19.66 -9.03
C LEU A 73 18.27 19.58 -9.75
N LEU A 74 19.15 20.53 -9.54
CA LEU A 74 20.39 20.66 -10.30
C LEU A 74 21.61 20.01 -9.65
N ASN A 75 21.44 19.40 -8.51
CA ASN A 75 22.51 18.74 -7.74
C ASN A 75 23.79 19.62 -7.62
N LYS A 76 23.63 20.90 -7.36
CA LYS A 76 24.71 21.87 -7.17
C LYS A 76 24.93 22.13 -5.68
N GLY A 77 26.18 22.28 -5.26
CA GLY A 77 26.54 22.59 -3.90
C GLY A 77 27.26 21.46 -3.18
N LYS A 78 27.04 21.33 -1.88
CA LYS A 78 27.71 20.32 -1.06
C LYS A 78 27.25 18.90 -1.40
N GLN A 79 28.12 17.92 -1.09
CA GLN A 79 27.75 16.52 -1.19
C GLN A 79 26.64 16.21 -0.19
N VAL A 80 25.53 15.68 -0.68
CA VAL A 80 24.42 15.15 0.12
C VAL A 80 24.39 13.64 -0.09
N LYS A 81 24.63 12.90 0.97
CA LYS A 81 24.63 11.43 1.03
C LYS A 81 23.29 10.93 1.56
N GLY A 82 22.83 9.77 1.06
CA GLY A 82 21.61 9.14 1.54
C GLY A 82 21.22 7.94 0.70
N ARG A 83 19.93 7.81 0.42
CA ARG A 83 19.40 6.70 -0.38
C ARG A 83 19.62 6.87 -1.89
N LEU A 84 19.78 8.10 -2.36
CA LEU A 84 19.90 8.39 -3.80
C LEU A 84 21.32 8.13 -4.31
N ASP A 85 22.35 8.29 -3.49
CA ASP A 85 23.73 8.02 -3.86
C ASP A 85 24.22 6.62 -3.42
N GLY A 86 23.35 5.86 -2.71
CA GLY A 86 23.66 4.52 -2.24
C GLY A 86 24.41 4.46 -0.90
N SER A 87 24.68 5.60 -0.25
CA SER A 87 25.27 5.61 1.11
C SER A 87 24.37 4.91 2.14
N ILE A 88 23.06 4.98 1.92
CA ILE A 88 22.02 4.20 2.58
C ILE A 88 21.30 3.36 1.53
N PRO A 89 20.94 2.08 1.78
CA PRO A 89 20.22 1.24 0.84
C PRO A 89 18.96 1.94 0.28
N ARG A 90 18.73 1.84 -1.04
CA ARG A 90 17.61 2.55 -1.70
C ARG A 90 16.25 2.13 -1.20
N THR A 91 16.11 0.87 -0.78
CA THR A 91 14.86 0.26 -0.31
C THR A 91 15.11 -0.52 0.98
N GLY A 92 14.04 -0.93 1.64
CA GLY A 92 14.07 -1.69 2.89
C GLY A 92 14.17 -0.81 4.14
N GLU A 93 14.06 -1.45 5.27
CA GLU A 93 14.15 -0.82 6.59
C GLU A 93 15.58 -0.34 6.86
N LEU A 94 15.71 0.73 7.64
CA LEU A 94 16.98 1.10 8.25
C LEU A 94 17.22 0.28 9.51
N SER A 95 18.48 0.26 9.94
CA SER A 95 18.90 -0.32 11.21
C SER A 95 20.10 0.44 11.75
N PRO A 96 20.42 0.32 13.05
CA PRO A 96 21.64 0.91 13.61
C PRO A 96 22.90 0.51 12.83
N ASN A 97 22.99 -0.75 12.40
CA ASN A 97 24.13 -1.24 11.64
C ASN A 97 24.28 -0.58 10.26
N LEU A 98 23.18 -0.34 9.55
CA LEU A 98 23.20 0.37 8.26
C LEU A 98 23.63 1.83 8.44
N VAL A 99 23.16 2.48 9.51
CA VAL A 99 23.57 3.86 9.85
C VAL A 99 25.05 3.89 10.24
N GLY A 100 25.51 2.96 11.08
CA GLY A 100 26.92 2.84 11.46
C GLY A 100 27.84 2.65 10.25
N LYS A 101 27.46 1.77 9.30
CA LYS A 101 28.20 1.56 8.04
C LYS A 101 28.26 2.84 7.20
N ALA A 102 27.18 3.60 7.11
CA ALA A 102 27.16 4.87 6.37
C ALA A 102 28.08 5.94 6.98
N LEU A 103 28.35 5.85 8.29
CA LEU A 103 29.31 6.69 9.03
C LEU A 103 30.73 6.12 9.02
N GLY A 104 31.00 5.00 8.32
CA GLY A 104 32.29 4.37 8.28
C GLY A 104 32.70 3.64 9.57
N MET A 105 31.73 3.38 10.46
CA MET A 105 31.98 2.69 11.74
C MET A 105 32.15 1.19 11.52
N ASN A 106 32.96 0.56 12.35
CA ASN A 106 33.05 -0.88 12.43
C ASN A 106 31.85 -1.43 13.21
N VAL A 107 30.87 -1.99 12.50
CA VAL A 107 29.66 -2.56 13.09
C VAL A 107 29.79 -4.06 13.28
N LYS A 108 29.34 -4.55 14.43
CA LYS A 108 29.29 -5.99 14.69
C LYS A 108 28.18 -6.61 13.82
N GLU A 109 28.48 -7.71 13.17
CA GLU A 109 27.45 -8.51 12.51
C GLU A 109 26.52 -9.12 13.55
N GLY A 110 25.24 -9.22 13.18
CA GLY A 110 24.25 -9.89 14.01
C GLY A 110 24.47 -11.40 14.06
N PHE A 111 23.79 -12.07 14.96
CA PHE A 111 23.76 -13.53 14.98
C PHE A 111 23.13 -14.08 13.70
N PRO A 112 23.57 -15.24 13.20
CA PRO A 112 22.93 -15.90 12.08
C PRO A 112 21.46 -16.21 12.42
N VAL A 113 20.59 -16.09 11.42
CA VAL A 113 19.17 -16.42 11.58
C VAL A 113 19.07 -17.93 11.91
N PRO A 114 18.46 -18.31 13.06
CA PRO A 114 18.31 -19.72 13.41
C PRO A 114 17.47 -20.47 12.38
N GLU A 115 17.85 -21.69 12.03
CA GLU A 115 17.09 -22.56 11.10
C GLU A 115 15.65 -22.83 11.59
N LEU A 116 15.44 -22.77 12.90
CA LEU A 116 14.12 -22.92 13.53
C LEU A 116 13.15 -21.78 13.19
N LEU A 117 13.65 -20.66 12.67
CA LEU A 117 12.82 -19.50 12.37
C LEU A 117 12.02 -19.70 11.09
N ALA A 118 10.74 -20.01 11.23
CA ALA A 118 9.83 -20.10 10.09
C ALA A 118 9.42 -18.69 9.59
N PRO A 119 9.42 -18.47 8.27
CA PRO A 119 8.91 -17.21 7.70
C PRO A 119 7.41 -17.05 8.01
N ARG A 120 6.99 -15.83 8.30
CA ARG A 120 5.58 -15.47 8.57
C ARG A 120 5.11 -14.40 7.57
N PRO A 121 4.94 -14.75 6.30
CA PRO A 121 4.43 -13.79 5.33
C PRO A 121 3.03 -13.31 5.72
N PRO A 122 2.68 -12.04 5.44
CA PRO A 122 1.32 -11.58 5.66
C PRO A 122 0.34 -12.38 4.80
N LYS A 123 -0.84 -12.71 5.34
CA LYS A 123 -1.89 -13.45 4.66
C LYS A 123 -3.27 -12.91 5.00
N LEU A 124 -4.25 -13.18 4.14
CA LEU A 124 -5.66 -12.97 4.45
C LEU A 124 -6.07 -13.83 5.66
N CYS A 125 -7.01 -13.31 6.46
CA CYS A 125 -7.52 -14.03 7.63
C CYS A 125 -8.18 -15.35 7.22
N ASP A 126 -8.10 -16.37 8.07
CA ASP A 126 -8.78 -17.65 7.81
C ASP A 126 -10.31 -17.43 7.77
N GLY A 127 -10.96 -17.85 6.68
CA GLY A 127 -12.38 -17.59 6.41
C GLY A 127 -12.71 -16.18 5.92
N CYS A 128 -11.70 -15.43 5.49
CA CYS A 128 -11.89 -14.09 4.91
C CYS A 128 -12.74 -14.15 3.62
N PRO A 129 -13.76 -13.29 3.46
CA PRO A 129 -14.59 -13.25 2.25
C PRO A 129 -13.78 -12.96 0.98
N HIS A 130 -12.68 -12.22 1.09
CA HIS A 130 -11.82 -11.92 -0.05
C HIS A 130 -11.16 -13.17 -0.65
N ILE A 131 -10.92 -14.23 0.15
CA ILE A 131 -10.39 -15.50 -0.36
C ILE A 131 -11.37 -16.12 -1.35
N ASP A 132 -12.64 -16.22 -0.97
CA ASP A 132 -13.67 -16.84 -1.82
C ASP A 132 -13.96 -15.97 -3.06
N SER A 133 -13.90 -14.63 -2.91
CA SER A 133 -14.02 -13.70 -4.05
C SER A 133 -12.88 -13.90 -5.07
N TYR A 134 -11.65 -13.98 -4.59
CA TYR A 134 -10.49 -14.22 -5.46
C TYR A 134 -10.46 -15.62 -6.05
N THR A 135 -10.94 -16.62 -5.32
CA THR A 135 -11.08 -17.96 -5.87
C THR A 135 -12.02 -17.96 -7.06
N ALA A 136 -13.20 -17.33 -6.94
CA ALA A 136 -14.14 -17.19 -8.04
C ALA A 136 -13.56 -16.38 -9.22
N LEU A 137 -12.87 -15.27 -8.93
CA LEU A 137 -12.21 -14.47 -9.97
C LEU A 137 -11.13 -15.26 -10.70
N ASN A 138 -10.23 -15.94 -9.97
CA ASN A 138 -9.17 -16.75 -10.58
C ASN A 138 -9.73 -17.85 -11.47
N GLU A 139 -10.78 -18.54 -11.03
CA GLU A 139 -11.45 -19.56 -11.85
C GLU A 139 -12.06 -18.96 -13.12
N ALA A 140 -12.75 -17.82 -13.00
CA ALA A 140 -13.33 -17.13 -14.15
C ALA A 140 -12.27 -16.64 -15.14
N MET A 141 -11.09 -16.23 -14.64
CA MET A 141 -9.99 -15.67 -15.45
C MET A 141 -9.08 -16.72 -16.10
N LYS A 142 -9.20 -18.01 -15.78
CA LYS A 142 -8.27 -19.06 -16.25
C LYS A 142 -8.05 -19.09 -17.78
N SER A 143 -9.08 -18.81 -18.55
CA SER A 143 -9.02 -18.81 -20.02
C SER A 143 -8.38 -17.55 -20.63
N TYR A 144 -8.23 -16.49 -19.84
CA TYR A 144 -7.80 -15.18 -20.35
C TYR A 144 -6.32 -14.86 -20.09
N GLY A 145 -5.63 -15.67 -19.25
CA GLY A 145 -4.22 -15.49 -18.90
C GLY A 145 -3.99 -14.47 -17.78
N GLU A 146 -2.70 -14.23 -17.50
CA GLU A 146 -2.23 -13.40 -16.37
C GLU A 146 -2.20 -11.90 -16.71
N TYR A 147 -1.89 -11.06 -15.69
CA TYR A 147 -1.63 -9.61 -15.79
C TYR A 147 -2.81 -8.74 -16.20
N LYS A 148 -4.03 -9.20 -16.01
CA LYS A 148 -5.26 -8.49 -16.37
C LYS A 148 -6.06 -7.98 -15.16
N VAL A 149 -5.59 -8.25 -13.94
CA VAL A 149 -6.28 -7.88 -12.71
C VAL A 149 -5.46 -6.83 -11.96
N PHE A 150 -5.99 -5.62 -11.88
CA PHE A 150 -5.38 -4.48 -11.23
C PHE A 150 -6.04 -4.27 -9.87
N ALA A 151 -5.25 -4.09 -8.83
CA ALA A 151 -5.77 -3.76 -7.51
C ALA A 151 -5.01 -2.58 -6.89
N ASP A 152 -5.45 -2.19 -5.74
CA ASP A 152 -4.86 -1.12 -4.95
C ASP A 152 -4.75 -1.48 -3.46
N ILE A 153 -4.89 -0.55 -2.53
CA ILE A 153 -4.50 -0.73 -1.15
C ILE A 153 -5.70 -0.99 -0.22
N GLY A 154 -5.70 -2.15 0.39
CA GLY A 154 -6.63 -2.61 1.43
C GLY A 154 -6.29 -4.04 1.86
N CYS A 155 -7.14 -4.70 2.65
CA CYS A 155 -6.94 -6.11 3.02
C CYS A 155 -6.79 -7.02 1.79
N TYR A 156 -7.51 -6.71 0.72
CA TYR A 156 -7.50 -7.44 -0.54
C TYR A 156 -6.16 -7.38 -1.28
N THR A 157 -5.28 -6.42 -0.98
CA THR A 157 -3.89 -6.38 -1.48
C THR A 157 -3.14 -7.69 -1.23
N LEU A 158 -3.46 -8.38 -0.12
CA LEU A 158 -2.86 -9.67 0.21
C LEU A 158 -3.24 -10.80 -0.76
N GLY A 159 -4.20 -10.57 -1.66
CA GLY A 159 -4.50 -11.45 -2.78
C GLY A 159 -3.38 -11.58 -3.82
N ALA A 160 -2.38 -10.68 -3.79
CA ALA A 160 -1.16 -10.79 -4.61
C ALA A 160 -0.27 -11.98 -4.20
N LEU A 161 -0.38 -12.42 -2.96
CA LEU A 161 0.49 -13.45 -2.38
C LEU A 161 -0.04 -14.87 -2.64
N PRO A 162 0.85 -15.88 -2.64
CA PRO A 162 0.42 -17.26 -2.66
C PRO A 162 -0.52 -17.61 -1.50
N PRO A 163 -1.50 -18.52 -1.71
CA PRO A 163 -1.75 -19.31 -2.91
C PRO A 163 -2.56 -18.57 -4.00
N LEU A 164 -3.15 -17.42 -3.71
CA LEU A 164 -4.13 -16.76 -4.58
C LEU A 164 -3.49 -16.18 -5.85
N LYS A 165 -2.44 -15.36 -5.70
CA LYS A 165 -1.79 -14.67 -6.84
C LYS A 165 -2.80 -14.04 -7.81
N ALA A 166 -3.85 -13.41 -7.26
CA ALA A 166 -5.02 -13.00 -8.02
C ALA A 166 -4.92 -11.58 -8.61
N ILE A 167 -3.95 -10.79 -8.18
CA ILE A 167 -3.77 -9.40 -8.57
C ILE A 167 -2.31 -9.10 -8.89
N TYR A 168 -2.06 -8.17 -9.80
CA TYR A 168 -0.72 -7.89 -10.35
C TYR A 168 -0.21 -6.48 -10.08
N THR A 169 -1.06 -5.59 -9.57
CA THR A 169 -0.67 -4.21 -9.20
C THR A 169 -1.21 -3.83 -7.83
N THR A 170 -0.49 -2.96 -7.13
CA THR A 170 -0.91 -2.38 -5.85
C THR A 170 -0.17 -1.04 -5.66
N VAL A 171 -0.71 0.06 -6.19
CA VAL A 171 -0.02 1.36 -6.15
C VAL A 171 -0.49 2.20 -4.97
N ASP A 172 -1.70 2.76 -5.03
CA ASP A 172 -2.30 3.57 -3.98
C ASP A 172 -3.82 3.38 -3.96
N MET A 173 -4.49 3.91 -2.94
CA MET A 173 -5.94 3.75 -2.80
C MET A 173 -6.66 4.39 -4.00
N GLY A 174 -7.41 3.58 -4.77
CA GLY A 174 -8.18 4.01 -5.94
C GLY A 174 -7.50 3.81 -7.29
N ALA A 175 -6.19 3.54 -7.32
CA ALA A 175 -5.44 3.37 -8.56
C ALA A 175 -5.85 2.12 -9.37
N SER A 176 -6.50 1.14 -8.77
CA SER A 176 -6.95 -0.08 -9.46
C SER A 176 -7.80 0.23 -10.69
N ILE A 177 -8.79 1.11 -10.54
CA ILE A 177 -9.74 1.43 -11.61
C ILE A 177 -9.05 2.20 -12.74
N THR A 178 -8.25 3.22 -12.41
CA THR A 178 -7.56 4.04 -13.41
C THR A 178 -6.47 3.27 -14.15
N MET A 179 -5.77 2.36 -13.47
CA MET A 179 -4.82 1.45 -14.13
C MET A 179 -5.54 0.46 -15.06
N ALA A 180 -6.67 -0.11 -14.62
CA ALA A 180 -7.47 -0.99 -15.45
C ALA A 180 -8.02 -0.25 -16.68
N LYS A 181 -8.49 1.00 -16.52
CA LYS A 181 -8.91 1.86 -17.64
C LYS A 181 -7.78 2.01 -18.66
N GLY A 182 -6.60 2.47 -18.23
CA GLY A 182 -5.47 2.67 -19.14
C GLY A 182 -5.03 1.37 -19.85
N ALA A 183 -5.10 0.23 -19.15
CA ALA A 183 -4.81 -1.06 -19.75
C ALA A 183 -5.85 -1.47 -20.80
N ALA A 184 -7.15 -1.23 -20.54
CA ALA A 184 -8.22 -1.50 -21.50
C ALA A 184 -8.15 -0.59 -22.73
N GLU A 185 -7.77 0.68 -22.57
CA GLU A 185 -7.51 1.62 -23.66
C GLU A 185 -6.30 1.20 -24.51
N ALA A 186 -5.35 0.48 -23.92
CA ALA A 186 -4.22 -0.14 -24.61
C ALA A 186 -4.55 -1.56 -25.14
N ASP A 187 -5.84 -1.89 -25.31
CA ASP A 187 -6.35 -3.17 -25.85
C ASP A 187 -6.04 -4.42 -25.01
N LEU A 188 -5.69 -4.26 -23.73
CA LEU A 188 -5.61 -5.40 -22.81
C LEU A 188 -7.03 -5.82 -22.36
N ARG A 189 -7.50 -6.99 -22.81
CA ARG A 189 -8.87 -7.46 -22.53
C ARG A 189 -8.91 -8.94 -22.16
N PRO A 190 -9.84 -9.36 -21.30
CA PRO A 190 -10.66 -8.50 -20.41
C PRO A 190 -9.76 -7.81 -19.37
N THR A 191 -10.22 -6.70 -18.80
CA THR A 191 -9.48 -5.97 -17.77
C THR A 191 -10.34 -5.84 -16.52
N VAL A 192 -9.78 -6.21 -15.38
CA VAL A 192 -10.47 -6.21 -14.08
C VAL A 192 -9.79 -5.27 -13.11
N ALA A 193 -10.56 -4.38 -12.48
CA ALA A 193 -10.13 -3.63 -11.31
C ALA A 193 -10.70 -4.26 -10.04
N VAL A 194 -9.89 -4.49 -9.03
CA VAL A 194 -10.34 -4.96 -7.71
C VAL A 194 -10.09 -3.88 -6.67
N ILE A 195 -11.14 -3.50 -5.95
CA ILE A 195 -11.12 -2.42 -4.97
C ILE A 195 -11.98 -2.80 -3.75
N GLY A 196 -11.60 -2.36 -2.56
CA GLY A 196 -12.41 -2.53 -1.36
C GLY A 196 -13.50 -1.46 -1.25
N ASP A 197 -14.56 -1.74 -0.51
CA ASP A 197 -15.70 -0.85 -0.27
C ASP A 197 -15.29 0.53 0.26
N SER A 198 -14.43 0.57 1.27
CA SER A 198 -13.94 1.83 1.84
C SER A 198 -13.01 2.58 0.89
N THR A 199 -12.14 1.88 0.18
CA THR A 199 -11.23 2.44 -0.82
C THR A 199 -12.02 3.00 -2.01
N PHE A 200 -13.10 2.33 -2.41
CA PHE A 200 -13.99 2.81 -3.47
C PHE A 200 -14.59 4.19 -3.14
N THR A 201 -15.13 4.35 -1.94
CA THR A 201 -15.68 5.66 -1.53
C THR A 201 -14.61 6.70 -1.18
N HIS A 202 -13.38 6.29 -0.90
CA HIS A 202 -12.26 7.20 -0.68
C HIS A 202 -11.78 7.83 -2.00
N SER A 203 -11.51 7.03 -3.04
CA SER A 203 -10.87 7.50 -4.27
C SER A 203 -11.22 6.70 -5.54
N GLY A 204 -12.06 5.67 -5.46
CA GLY A 204 -12.44 4.87 -6.63
C GLY A 204 -13.56 5.45 -7.48
N MET A 205 -14.43 6.28 -6.90
CA MET A 205 -15.61 6.83 -7.59
C MET A 205 -15.25 7.69 -8.81
N THR A 206 -14.19 8.50 -8.70
CA THR A 206 -13.73 9.35 -9.80
C THR A 206 -13.19 8.54 -10.97
N GLY A 207 -12.43 7.48 -10.69
CA GLY A 207 -11.95 6.56 -11.72
C GLY A 207 -13.09 5.80 -12.41
N LEU A 208 -14.12 5.40 -11.66
CA LEU A 208 -15.30 4.76 -12.25
C LEU A 208 -16.09 5.71 -13.14
N LEU A 209 -16.27 6.96 -12.71
CA LEU A 209 -16.92 7.99 -13.52
C LEU A 209 -16.18 8.20 -14.85
N ASP A 210 -14.85 8.24 -14.82
CA ASP A 210 -14.02 8.40 -16.00
C ASP A 210 -14.16 7.21 -16.97
N CYS A 211 -14.21 5.97 -16.44
CA CYS A 211 -14.51 4.79 -17.24
C CYS A 211 -15.88 4.86 -17.93
N VAL A 212 -16.92 5.33 -17.21
CA VAL A 212 -18.28 5.44 -17.73
C VAL A 212 -18.36 6.51 -18.83
N VAL A 213 -17.75 7.68 -18.61
CA VAL A 213 -17.75 8.78 -19.60
C VAL A 213 -17.11 8.34 -20.93
N ASP A 214 -16.01 7.60 -20.87
CA ASP A 214 -15.31 7.13 -22.06
C ASP A 214 -15.82 5.77 -22.56
N ASN A 215 -16.79 5.18 -21.87
CA ASN A 215 -17.38 3.85 -22.15
C ASN A 215 -16.31 2.76 -22.35
N VAL A 216 -15.34 2.72 -21.46
CA VAL A 216 -14.22 1.76 -21.54
C VAL A 216 -14.65 0.40 -20.99
N PRO A 217 -14.45 -0.72 -21.69
CA PRO A 217 -14.84 -2.05 -21.21
C PRO A 217 -13.92 -2.52 -20.08
N VAL A 218 -14.34 -2.25 -18.85
CA VAL A 218 -13.65 -2.61 -17.61
C VAL A 218 -14.65 -3.21 -16.62
N THR A 219 -14.31 -4.34 -16.04
CA THR A 219 -15.06 -4.93 -14.93
C THR A 219 -14.48 -4.47 -13.60
N VAL A 220 -15.26 -3.76 -12.79
CA VAL A 220 -14.84 -3.29 -11.46
C VAL A 220 -15.43 -4.19 -10.38
N MET A 221 -14.58 -4.92 -9.65
CA MET A 221 -14.98 -5.77 -8.54
C MET A 221 -14.81 -5.02 -7.21
N ILE A 222 -15.92 -4.61 -6.58
CA ILE A 222 -15.92 -3.89 -5.30
C ILE A 222 -16.15 -4.88 -4.16
N LEU A 223 -15.09 -5.22 -3.43
CA LEU A 223 -15.14 -6.19 -2.32
C LEU A 223 -15.78 -5.56 -1.08
N ASP A 224 -17.09 -5.80 -0.89
CA ASP A 224 -17.89 -5.22 0.19
C ASP A 224 -17.89 -6.13 1.43
N ASN A 225 -17.06 -5.79 2.42
CA ASN A 225 -17.02 -6.45 3.72
C ASN A 225 -17.62 -5.60 4.86
N GLY A 226 -18.12 -4.39 4.55
CA GLY A 226 -18.82 -3.47 5.43
C GLY A 226 -17.94 -2.67 6.39
N ILE A 227 -16.60 -2.87 6.36
CA ILE A 227 -15.68 -2.20 7.28
C ILE A 227 -14.34 -1.88 6.66
N THR A 228 -13.64 -0.89 7.24
CA THR A 228 -12.21 -0.65 7.01
C THR A 228 -11.40 -1.56 7.95
N GLY A 229 -11.05 -2.77 7.47
CA GLY A 229 -10.51 -3.84 8.31
C GLY A 229 -9.12 -3.55 8.89
N MET A 230 -8.21 -2.99 8.11
CA MET A 230 -6.80 -2.81 8.48
C MET A 230 -6.57 -1.76 9.58
N THR A 231 -7.45 -0.78 9.72
CA THR A 231 -7.27 0.36 10.63
C THR A 231 -8.08 0.26 11.92
N GLY A 232 -8.71 -0.87 12.19
CA GLY A 232 -9.41 -1.11 13.45
C GLY A 232 -10.90 -1.40 13.33
N SER A 233 -11.37 -1.79 12.16
CA SER A 233 -12.76 -2.18 11.88
C SER A 233 -13.77 -1.03 11.98
N GLN A 234 -13.39 0.15 11.51
CA GLN A 234 -14.33 1.28 11.37
C GLN A 234 -15.40 0.93 10.34
N LYS A 235 -16.60 1.49 10.52
CA LYS A 235 -17.68 1.34 9.55
C LYS A 235 -17.27 1.96 8.21
N SER A 236 -17.47 1.22 7.12
CA SER A 236 -17.25 1.75 5.77
C SER A 236 -18.31 2.79 5.40
N SER A 237 -17.89 3.89 4.80
CA SER A 237 -18.79 4.91 4.23
C SER A 237 -19.65 4.37 3.08
N ALA A 238 -19.19 3.29 2.45
CA ALA A 238 -19.87 2.61 1.35
C ALA A 238 -21.07 1.75 1.79
N THR A 239 -21.16 1.40 3.09
CA THR A 239 -22.14 0.43 3.58
C THR A 239 -23.57 0.81 3.18
N GLY A 240 -24.20 -0.06 2.37
CA GLY A 240 -25.58 0.11 1.87
C GLY A 240 -25.75 1.21 0.80
N ARG A 241 -24.66 1.65 0.16
CA ARG A 241 -24.67 2.75 -0.82
C ARG A 241 -23.97 2.43 -2.14
N ILE A 242 -23.26 1.33 -2.24
CA ILE A 242 -22.40 1.05 -3.41
C ILE A 242 -23.23 1.03 -4.69
N GLU A 243 -24.35 0.30 -4.73
CA GLU A 243 -25.21 0.19 -5.90
C GLU A 243 -25.76 1.57 -6.34
N SER A 244 -26.28 2.35 -5.38
CA SER A 244 -26.82 3.68 -5.70
C SER A 244 -25.75 4.67 -6.15
N ILE A 245 -24.52 4.55 -5.63
CA ILE A 245 -23.37 5.33 -6.10
C ILE A 245 -23.00 4.94 -7.53
N CYS A 246 -22.86 3.65 -7.83
CA CYS A 246 -22.56 3.18 -9.19
C CYS A 246 -23.61 3.59 -10.21
N GLN A 247 -24.90 3.46 -9.86
CA GLN A 247 -26.00 3.94 -10.70
C GLN A 247 -25.95 5.46 -10.90
N GLY A 248 -25.70 6.23 -9.83
CA GLY A 248 -25.57 7.68 -9.89
C GLY A 248 -24.38 8.17 -10.72
N ILE A 249 -23.32 7.36 -10.82
CA ILE A 249 -22.16 7.60 -11.70
C ILE A 249 -22.50 7.31 -13.16
N GLY A 250 -23.52 6.48 -13.44
CA GLY A 250 -23.98 6.14 -14.78
C GLY A 250 -23.62 4.72 -15.24
N VAL A 251 -23.24 3.84 -14.33
CA VAL A 251 -23.12 2.40 -14.66
C VAL A 251 -24.51 1.84 -14.94
N ASP A 252 -24.64 1.07 -16.01
CA ASP A 252 -25.90 0.41 -16.38
C ASP A 252 -26.37 -0.49 -15.22
N PRO A 253 -27.61 -0.30 -14.70
CA PRO A 253 -28.15 -1.11 -13.60
C PRO A 253 -28.13 -2.62 -13.85
N GLU A 254 -28.25 -3.07 -15.11
CA GLU A 254 -28.20 -4.48 -15.46
C GLU A 254 -26.80 -5.07 -15.31
N HIS A 255 -25.77 -4.24 -15.33
CA HIS A 255 -24.36 -4.58 -15.14
C HIS A 255 -23.81 -4.20 -13.76
N ILE A 256 -24.68 -3.99 -12.76
CA ILE A 256 -24.32 -3.89 -11.35
C ILE A 256 -24.77 -5.17 -10.64
N ARG A 257 -23.84 -6.09 -10.45
CA ARG A 257 -24.15 -7.46 -9.99
C ARG A 257 -23.67 -7.67 -8.55
N VAL A 258 -24.59 -7.92 -7.63
CA VAL A 258 -24.25 -8.29 -6.26
C VAL A 258 -24.14 -9.82 -6.14
N ILE A 259 -23.01 -10.32 -5.71
CA ILE A 259 -22.76 -11.75 -5.50
C ILE A 259 -22.42 -12.05 -4.03
N ASN A 260 -22.67 -13.29 -3.61
CA ASN A 260 -22.30 -13.74 -2.27
C ASN A 260 -21.09 -14.68 -2.34
N PRO A 261 -19.89 -14.24 -1.91
CA PRO A 261 -18.67 -15.05 -2.00
C PRO A 261 -18.65 -16.14 -0.91
N LEU A 262 -19.49 -17.17 -1.07
CA LEU A 262 -19.48 -18.39 -0.27
C LEU A 262 -18.94 -19.54 -1.11
N PRO A 263 -18.22 -20.53 -0.52
CA PRO A 263 -17.78 -21.70 -1.25
C PRO A 263 -18.93 -22.48 -1.94
N SER A 264 -20.11 -22.51 -1.32
CA SER A 264 -21.31 -23.17 -1.89
C SER A 264 -21.92 -22.42 -3.08
N LYS A 265 -21.47 -21.18 -3.35
CA LYS A 265 -21.93 -20.33 -4.45
C LYS A 265 -20.84 -20.13 -5.52
N LEU A 266 -19.77 -20.93 -5.47
CA LEU A 266 -18.61 -20.73 -6.33
C LEU A 266 -18.98 -20.75 -7.82
N GLU A 267 -19.67 -21.78 -8.28
CA GLU A 267 -20.06 -21.94 -9.70
C GLU A 267 -20.98 -20.81 -10.19
N GLU A 268 -21.94 -20.40 -9.35
CA GLU A 268 -22.85 -19.28 -9.64
C GLU A 268 -22.05 -17.97 -9.77
N ASN A 269 -21.11 -17.72 -8.85
CA ASN A 269 -20.27 -16.53 -8.86
C ASN A 269 -19.33 -16.52 -10.08
N ILE A 270 -18.73 -17.64 -10.44
CA ILE A 270 -17.87 -17.76 -11.65
C ILE A 270 -18.65 -17.35 -12.88
N LYS A 271 -19.87 -17.89 -13.05
CA LYS A 271 -20.73 -17.58 -14.20
C LYS A 271 -21.03 -16.08 -14.30
N VAL A 272 -21.43 -15.45 -13.20
CA VAL A 272 -21.68 -14.00 -13.16
C VAL A 272 -20.43 -13.20 -13.53
N ILE A 273 -19.26 -13.59 -13.00
CA ILE A 273 -18.00 -12.91 -13.33
C ILE A 273 -17.70 -13.05 -14.83
N GLN A 274 -17.85 -14.24 -15.41
CA GLN A 274 -17.62 -14.47 -16.83
C GLN A 274 -18.58 -13.66 -17.72
N GLU A 275 -19.85 -13.57 -17.38
CA GLU A 275 -20.84 -12.75 -18.09
C GLU A 275 -20.37 -11.28 -18.13
N GLU A 276 -19.91 -10.73 -17.02
CA GLU A 276 -19.46 -9.35 -16.94
C GLU A 276 -18.08 -9.10 -17.59
N LEU A 277 -17.20 -10.10 -17.65
CA LEU A 277 -15.94 -10.02 -18.39
C LEU A 277 -16.12 -9.92 -19.90
N GLU A 278 -17.21 -10.46 -20.43
CA GLU A 278 -17.55 -10.44 -21.87
C GLU A 278 -18.30 -9.17 -22.28
N TYR A 279 -18.85 -8.44 -21.32
CA TYR A 279 -19.55 -7.20 -21.58
C TYR A 279 -18.63 -6.10 -22.12
N GLN A 280 -19.06 -5.41 -23.18
CA GLN A 280 -18.24 -4.40 -23.87
C GLN A 280 -18.49 -2.97 -23.34
N GLY A 281 -18.71 -2.84 -22.07
CA GLY A 281 -18.91 -1.58 -21.34
C GLY A 281 -18.37 -1.67 -19.92
N VAL A 282 -18.69 -0.67 -19.12
CA VAL A 282 -18.32 -0.65 -17.70
C VAL A 282 -19.27 -1.53 -16.90
N SER A 283 -18.77 -2.56 -16.26
CA SER A 283 -19.54 -3.40 -15.34
C SER A 283 -19.01 -3.34 -13.90
N VAL A 284 -19.90 -3.57 -12.94
CA VAL A 284 -19.56 -3.58 -11.50
C VAL A 284 -20.06 -4.87 -10.87
N ILE A 285 -19.14 -5.61 -10.26
CA ILE A 285 -19.46 -6.80 -9.45
C ILE A 285 -19.21 -6.46 -7.98
N ILE A 286 -20.14 -6.77 -7.10
CA ILE A 286 -20.08 -6.48 -5.66
C ILE A 286 -20.13 -7.79 -4.87
N PRO A 287 -18.99 -8.45 -4.64
CA PRO A 287 -18.92 -9.58 -3.70
C PRO A 287 -19.18 -9.07 -2.28
N ARG A 288 -20.36 -9.37 -1.74
CA ARG A 288 -20.81 -8.86 -0.44
C ARG A 288 -20.87 -9.95 0.62
N ARG A 289 -19.97 -9.88 1.59
CA ARG A 289 -19.98 -10.73 2.80
C ARG A 289 -19.21 -10.07 3.93
N GLU A 290 -19.79 -10.07 5.13
CA GLU A 290 -19.21 -9.42 6.30
C GLU A 290 -17.80 -9.93 6.63
N CYS A 291 -16.92 -9.02 7.06
CA CYS A 291 -15.58 -9.36 7.53
C CYS A 291 -15.61 -10.34 8.70
N ILE A 292 -14.88 -11.44 8.61
CA ILE A 292 -14.87 -12.51 9.63
C ILE A 292 -14.33 -12.02 10.98
N VAL A 293 -13.35 -11.13 10.98
CA VAL A 293 -12.78 -10.55 12.21
C VAL A 293 -13.83 -9.70 12.94
N TRP A 294 -14.57 -8.90 12.19
CA TRP A 294 -15.65 -8.07 12.74
C TRP A 294 -16.82 -8.91 13.24
N ALA A 295 -17.24 -9.90 12.47
CA ALA A 295 -18.29 -10.84 12.89
C ALA A 295 -17.92 -11.54 14.22
N ASN A 296 -16.67 -12.00 14.36
CA ASN A 296 -16.18 -12.60 15.58
C ASN A 296 -16.11 -11.59 16.75
N LYS A 297 -15.72 -10.33 16.48
CA LYS A 297 -15.71 -9.26 17.49
C LYS A 297 -17.13 -8.97 18.01
N LYS A 298 -18.11 -8.86 17.11
CA LYS A 298 -19.54 -8.68 17.48
C LYS A 298 -20.04 -9.83 18.34
N ARG A 299 -19.75 -11.08 17.98
CA ARG A 299 -20.14 -12.27 18.76
C ARG A 299 -19.55 -12.24 20.18
N LYS A 300 -18.27 -11.85 20.32
CA LYS A 300 -17.62 -11.70 21.64
C LYS A 300 -18.26 -10.58 22.47
N MET A 301 -18.59 -9.45 21.86
CA MET A 301 -19.26 -8.33 22.54
C MET A 301 -20.66 -8.74 23.02
N ALA A 302 -21.45 -9.41 22.19
CA ALA A 302 -22.78 -9.90 22.55
C ALA A 302 -22.75 -10.94 23.69
N LYS A 303 -21.68 -11.77 23.78
CA LYS A 303 -21.49 -12.71 24.90
C LYS A 303 -21.09 -12.03 26.20
N LYS A 304 -20.46 -10.84 26.17
CA LYS A 304 -20.09 -10.08 27.37
C LYS A 304 -21.23 -9.20 27.88
N ALA A 305 -22.24 -8.94 27.06
CA ALA A 305 -23.42 -8.15 27.43
C ALA A 305 -24.57 -9.00 28.03
N LYS A 306 -24.42 -10.32 28.01
CA LYS A 306 -25.25 -11.31 28.71
C LYS A 306 -24.55 -11.77 29.99
#